data_83daaca010ed9c09a31067be316c8a18
#
_entry.id   83daaca010ed9c09a31067be316c8a18
#
_cell.length_a   1.000
_cell.length_b   1.000
_cell.length_c   1.000
_cell.angle_alpha   90.00
_cell.angle_beta   90.00
_cell.angle_gamma   90.00
#
_symmetry.space_group_name_H-M   'P 1'
#
loop_
_entity.id
_entity.type
_entity.pdbx_description
1 polymer ?
#
loop_
_entity_poly.entity_id
_entity_poly.type
_entity_poly.pdbx_seq_one_letter_code
_entity_poly.pdbx_strand_id
1 'polypeptide(L)'
;NRRLPEQQVVNGTPEFWSIGYLTDVILTRDPWMHRLDLARAIGRGPVLTADHDGVIVADVVNEWARRHRRPYRLELTGPAGGTWGSGTGGEQIAMDAADFCRVVSGRPGPDQGKPSGLLATQVPF
;
A
#
# COMPACT_ATOMS: atom_id res chain seq x y z
N ASN A 1 -21.64 -10.06 5.10
CA ASN A 1 -20.38 -10.72 4.81
C ASN A 1 -19.80 -11.34 6.09
N ARG A 2 -19.45 -12.62 6.04
CA ARG A 2 -18.88 -13.30 7.21
C ARG A 2 -17.49 -12.71 7.55
N ARG A 3 -17.22 -12.60 8.84
CA ARG A 3 -15.90 -12.24 9.33
C ARG A 3 -15.04 -13.49 9.53
N LEU A 4 -13.73 -13.33 9.40
CA LEU A 4 -12.79 -14.37 9.77
C LEU A 4 -12.84 -14.59 11.28
N PRO A 5 -12.64 -15.84 11.76
CA PRO A 5 -12.67 -16.12 13.19
C PRO A 5 -11.50 -15.53 13.96
N GLU A 6 -10.41 -15.20 13.26
CA GLU A 6 -9.19 -14.67 13.88
C GLU A 6 -9.09 -13.19 13.67
N GLN A 7 -8.59 -12.49 14.68
CA GLN A 7 -8.28 -11.08 14.60
C GLN A 7 -6.97 -10.87 13.84
N GLN A 8 -6.96 -9.84 13.01
CA GLN A 8 -5.74 -9.32 12.40
C GLN A 8 -5.34 -8.04 13.15
N VAL A 9 -4.06 -7.75 13.21
CA VAL A 9 -3.57 -6.52 13.83
C VAL A 9 -3.03 -5.60 12.74
N VAL A 10 -3.65 -4.42 12.62
CA VAL A 10 -3.25 -3.40 11.64
C VAL A 10 -3.06 -2.08 12.38
N ASN A 11 -1.93 -1.44 12.18
CA ASN A 11 -1.56 -0.20 12.88
C ASN A 11 -1.67 -0.33 14.41
N GLY A 12 -1.32 -1.50 14.96
CA GLY A 12 -1.42 -1.78 16.39
C GLY A 12 -2.85 -2.00 16.91
N THR A 13 -3.85 -1.98 16.04
CA THR A 13 -5.26 -2.14 16.42
C THR A 13 -5.79 -3.47 15.88
N PRO A 14 -6.44 -4.29 16.73
CA PRO A 14 -7.10 -5.51 16.27
C PRO A 14 -8.29 -5.19 15.37
N GLU A 15 -8.43 -5.95 14.29
CA GLU A 15 -9.62 -5.86 13.43
C GLU A 15 -10.00 -7.24 12.90
N PHE A 16 -11.31 -7.43 12.63
CA PHE A 16 -11.83 -8.63 12.01
C PHE A 16 -12.11 -8.36 10.53
N TRP A 17 -11.47 -9.13 9.66
CA TRP A 17 -11.71 -9.01 8.23
C TRP A 17 -12.94 -9.80 7.83
N SER A 18 -13.69 -9.26 6.88
CA SER A 18 -14.72 -10.02 6.19
C SER A 18 -14.09 -10.98 5.19
N ILE A 19 -14.82 -12.05 4.84
CA ILE A 19 -14.38 -12.97 3.78
C ILE A 19 -14.25 -12.22 2.45
N GLY A 20 -15.18 -11.29 2.16
CA GLY A 20 -15.09 -10.46 0.95
C GLY A 20 -13.82 -9.61 0.91
N TYR A 21 -13.44 -8.99 2.02
CA TYR A 21 -12.19 -8.23 2.09
C TYR A 21 -10.98 -9.14 1.83
N LEU A 22 -10.95 -10.32 2.43
CA LEU A 22 -9.88 -11.29 2.17
C LEU A 22 -9.82 -11.68 0.70
N THR A 23 -10.95 -12.10 0.10
CA THR A 23 -10.96 -12.61 -1.27
C THR A 23 -10.75 -11.52 -2.32
N ASP A 24 -11.38 -10.36 -2.16
CA ASP A 24 -11.38 -9.31 -3.19
C ASP A 24 -10.16 -8.39 -3.08
N VAL A 25 -9.60 -8.25 -1.90
CA VAL A 25 -8.52 -7.31 -1.62
C VAL A 25 -7.21 -8.03 -1.30
N ILE A 26 -7.17 -8.80 -0.22
CA ILE A 26 -5.90 -9.37 0.27
C ILE A 26 -5.34 -10.41 -0.70
N LEU A 27 -6.18 -11.30 -1.22
CA LEU A 27 -5.72 -12.33 -2.17
C LEU A 27 -5.32 -11.77 -3.53
N THR A 28 -5.62 -10.51 -3.82
CA THR A 28 -5.10 -9.80 -4.99
C THR A 28 -3.76 -9.15 -4.67
N ARG A 29 -3.65 -8.48 -3.53
CA ARG A 29 -2.45 -7.75 -3.12
C ARG A 29 -1.29 -8.67 -2.76
N ASP A 30 -1.56 -9.76 -2.08
CA ASP A 30 -0.52 -10.65 -1.55
C ASP A 30 0.35 -11.26 -2.67
N PRO A 31 -0.21 -11.93 -3.69
CA PRO A 31 0.60 -12.43 -4.81
C PRO A 31 1.30 -11.32 -5.58
N TRP A 32 0.67 -10.16 -5.72
CA TRP A 32 1.27 -9.01 -6.39
C TRP A 32 2.51 -8.53 -5.65
N MET A 33 2.44 -8.39 -4.33
CA MET A 33 3.58 -7.97 -3.52
C MET A 33 4.69 -9.02 -3.51
N HIS A 34 4.36 -10.30 -3.47
CA HIS A 34 5.36 -11.37 -3.57
C HIS A 34 6.12 -11.30 -4.89
N ARG A 35 5.46 -10.95 -5.99
CA ARG A 35 6.13 -10.74 -7.27
C ARG A 35 7.13 -9.58 -7.19
N LEU A 36 6.78 -8.49 -6.51
CA LEU A 36 7.71 -7.37 -6.29
C LEU A 36 8.89 -7.78 -5.41
N ASP A 37 8.63 -8.53 -4.35
CA ASP A 37 9.68 -9.04 -3.47
C ASP A 37 10.66 -9.95 -4.22
N LEU A 38 10.16 -10.83 -5.09
CA LEU A 38 10.99 -11.71 -5.89
C LEU A 38 11.85 -10.92 -6.87
N ALA A 39 11.28 -9.96 -7.59
CA ALA A 39 12.03 -9.11 -8.52
C ALA A 39 13.17 -8.39 -7.80
N ARG A 40 12.91 -7.85 -6.61
CA ARG A 40 13.92 -7.19 -5.79
C ARG A 40 15.03 -8.17 -5.37
N ALA A 41 14.67 -9.38 -4.94
CA ALA A 41 15.62 -10.39 -4.47
C ALA A 41 16.60 -10.84 -5.56
N ILE A 42 16.16 -10.89 -6.82
CA ILE A 42 17.01 -11.26 -7.96
C ILE A 42 17.67 -10.05 -8.63
N GLY A 43 17.54 -8.85 -8.05
CA GLY A 43 18.19 -7.64 -8.56
C GLY A 43 17.57 -7.08 -9.84
N ARG A 44 16.34 -7.45 -10.18
CA ARG A 44 15.60 -6.93 -11.32
C ARG A 44 14.51 -5.98 -10.86
N GLY A 45 14.42 -4.79 -11.48
CA GLY A 45 13.30 -3.90 -11.25
C GLY A 45 11.99 -4.55 -11.72
N PRO A 46 10.89 -4.40 -10.98
CA PRO A 46 9.60 -4.92 -11.43
C PRO A 46 9.15 -4.18 -12.69
N VAL A 47 8.63 -4.91 -13.67
CA VAL A 47 7.98 -4.32 -14.83
C VAL A 47 6.51 -4.11 -14.49
N LEU A 48 6.12 -2.86 -14.27
CA LEU A 48 4.76 -2.50 -13.90
C LEU A 48 4.05 -1.83 -15.09
N THR A 49 2.74 -2.01 -15.14
CA THR A 49 1.87 -1.40 -16.14
C THR A 49 0.83 -0.49 -15.49
N ALA A 50 0.40 0.54 -16.23
CA ALA A 50 -0.66 1.43 -15.75
C ALA A 50 -2.00 0.69 -15.64
N ASP A 51 -2.32 -0.17 -16.59
CA ASP A 51 -3.64 -0.80 -16.70
C ASP A 51 -3.92 -1.83 -15.60
N HIS A 52 -2.93 -2.64 -15.24
CA HIS A 52 -3.09 -3.68 -14.22
C HIS A 52 -2.54 -3.24 -12.88
N ASP A 53 -1.26 -2.90 -12.86
CA ASP A 53 -0.59 -2.56 -11.60
C ASP A 53 -1.07 -1.21 -11.04
N GLY A 54 -1.39 -0.27 -11.91
CA GLY A 54 -1.95 1.02 -11.52
C GLY A 54 -3.27 0.91 -10.77
N VAL A 55 -4.11 -0.05 -11.12
CA VAL A 55 -5.37 -0.31 -10.40
C VAL A 55 -5.10 -0.81 -8.98
N ILE A 56 -4.13 -1.70 -8.82
CA ILE A 56 -3.73 -2.21 -7.49
C ILE A 56 -3.15 -1.07 -6.64
N VAL A 57 -2.26 -0.27 -7.20
CA VAL A 57 -1.67 0.88 -6.50
C VAL A 57 -2.74 1.87 -6.07
N ALA A 58 -3.67 2.21 -6.96
CA ALA A 58 -4.76 3.13 -6.63
C ALA A 58 -5.63 2.59 -5.49
N ASP A 59 -5.92 1.31 -5.48
CA ASP A 59 -6.70 0.68 -4.41
C ASP A 59 -5.96 0.75 -3.07
N VAL A 60 -4.66 0.49 -3.07
CA VAL A 60 -3.81 0.63 -1.88
C VAL A 60 -3.80 2.07 -1.37
N VAL A 61 -3.61 3.05 -2.26
CA VAL A 61 -3.63 4.48 -1.90
C VAL A 61 -4.97 4.87 -1.28
N ASN A 62 -6.06 4.43 -1.87
CA ASN A 62 -7.40 4.76 -1.37
C ASN A 62 -7.64 4.17 0.02
N GLU A 63 -7.23 2.95 0.27
CA GLU A 63 -7.35 2.36 1.60
C GLU A 63 -6.43 3.07 2.61
N TRP A 64 -5.19 3.34 2.23
CA TRP A 64 -4.25 4.08 3.06
C TRP A 64 -4.81 5.44 3.48
N ALA A 65 -5.40 6.19 2.55
CA ALA A 65 -6.02 7.47 2.82
C ALA A 65 -7.22 7.34 3.77
N ARG A 66 -8.06 6.31 3.58
CA ARG A 66 -9.19 6.06 4.48
C ARG A 66 -8.74 5.70 5.91
N ARG A 67 -7.59 5.05 6.05
CA ARG A 67 -7.09 4.62 7.36
C ARG A 67 -6.52 5.79 8.17
N HIS A 68 -5.75 6.70 7.57
CA HIS A 68 -5.19 7.82 8.32
C HIS A 68 -6.13 9.03 8.43
N ARG A 69 -7.01 9.25 7.47
CA ARG A 69 -8.02 10.33 7.47
C ARG A 69 -7.45 11.74 7.64
N ARG A 70 -6.23 11.98 7.17
CA ARG A 70 -5.57 13.28 7.26
C ARG A 70 -5.39 13.90 5.88
N PRO A 71 -5.28 15.24 5.81
CA PRO A 71 -4.91 15.89 4.55
C PRO A 71 -3.55 15.41 4.07
N TYR A 72 -3.41 15.26 2.75
CA TYR A 72 -2.15 14.81 2.15
C TYR A 72 -2.07 15.21 0.67
N ARG A 73 -0.84 15.18 0.16
CA ARG A 73 -0.54 15.19 -1.28
C ARG A 73 0.43 14.06 -1.54
N LEU A 74 0.08 13.20 -2.46
CA LEU A 74 0.87 12.02 -2.80
C LEU A 74 1.14 12.00 -4.30
N GLU A 75 2.41 11.96 -4.67
CA GLU A 75 2.86 11.76 -6.05
C GLU A 75 3.66 10.48 -6.11
N LEU A 76 3.16 9.50 -6.85
CA LEU A 76 3.85 8.24 -7.07
C LEU A 76 4.35 8.19 -8.50
N THR A 77 5.65 7.95 -8.66
CA THR A 77 6.31 7.86 -9.96
C THR A 77 6.26 6.44 -10.51
N GLY A 78 6.56 6.32 -11.81
CA GLY A 78 6.55 5.05 -12.52
C GLY A 78 5.25 4.78 -13.25
N PRO A 79 5.20 3.71 -14.08
CA PRO A 79 4.03 3.41 -14.93
C PRO A 79 2.74 3.14 -14.14
N ALA A 80 2.87 2.59 -12.94
CA ALA A 80 1.73 2.33 -12.04
C ALA A 80 1.42 3.50 -11.11
N GLY A 81 2.12 4.63 -11.25
CA GLY A 81 1.99 5.78 -10.38
C GLY A 81 0.81 6.69 -10.71
N GLY A 82 0.78 7.83 -10.06
CA GLY A 82 -0.26 8.84 -10.21
C GLY A 82 -0.16 9.88 -9.12
N THR A 83 -1.18 10.73 -9.04
CA THR A 83 -1.26 11.81 -8.05
C THR A 83 -2.57 11.72 -7.29
N TRP A 84 -2.50 11.81 -5.98
CA TRP A 84 -3.66 11.79 -5.09
C TRP A 84 -3.53 12.90 -4.07
N GLY A 85 -4.66 13.29 -3.49
CA GLY A 85 -4.65 14.27 -2.42
C GLY A 85 -6.01 14.48 -1.79
N SER A 86 -5.99 15.01 -0.58
CA SER A 86 -7.20 15.35 0.16
C SER A 86 -6.91 16.51 1.12
N GLY A 87 -7.85 17.44 1.23
CA GLY A 87 -7.75 18.57 2.14
C GLY A 87 -6.67 19.58 1.76
N THR A 88 -6.27 20.38 2.73
CA THR A 88 -5.24 21.41 2.57
C THR A 88 -4.23 21.35 3.71
N GLY A 89 -2.99 21.75 3.44
CA GLY A 89 -1.96 21.85 4.47
C GLY A 89 -1.42 20.53 4.99
N GLY A 90 -1.66 19.43 4.28
CA GLY A 90 -1.21 18.11 4.69
C GLY A 90 0.22 17.79 4.31
N GLU A 91 0.67 16.62 4.71
CA GLU A 91 1.99 16.09 4.36
C GLU A 91 2.10 15.89 2.85
N GLN A 92 3.26 16.23 2.30
CA GLN A 92 3.56 16.03 0.89
C GLN A 92 4.55 14.88 0.75
N ILE A 93 4.19 13.87 -0.04
CA ILE A 93 4.98 12.66 -0.24
C ILE A 93 5.16 12.46 -1.74
N ALA A 94 6.41 12.26 -2.16
CA ALA A 94 6.76 11.92 -3.53
C ALA A 94 7.73 10.73 -3.50
N MET A 95 7.36 9.63 -4.16
CA MET A 95 8.19 8.43 -4.21
C MET A 95 7.75 7.50 -5.33
N ASP A 96 8.51 6.45 -5.56
CA ASP A 96 8.15 5.40 -6.50
C ASP A 96 6.92 4.60 -6.03
N ALA A 97 6.05 4.21 -6.97
CA ALA A 97 4.80 3.52 -6.63
C ALA A 97 5.05 2.16 -5.96
N ALA A 98 6.01 1.38 -6.46
CA ALA A 98 6.35 0.09 -5.85
C ALA A 98 6.93 0.29 -4.44
N ASP A 99 7.78 1.29 -4.25
CA ASP A 99 8.35 1.61 -2.95
C ASP A 99 7.27 2.05 -1.96
N PHE A 100 6.31 2.86 -2.39
CA PHE A 100 5.18 3.23 -1.55
C PHE A 100 4.43 2.01 -1.04
N CYS A 101 4.06 1.10 -1.94
CA CYS A 101 3.33 -0.11 -1.55
C CYS A 101 4.16 -0.99 -0.61
N ARG A 102 5.47 -1.07 -0.83
CA ARG A 102 6.36 -1.80 0.08
C ARG A 102 6.37 -1.20 1.48
N VAL A 103 6.50 0.12 1.58
CA VAL A 103 6.55 0.82 2.87
C VAL A 103 5.23 0.65 3.63
N VAL A 104 4.10 0.91 2.99
CA VAL A 104 2.80 0.83 3.68
C VAL A 104 2.36 -0.61 3.98
N SER A 105 2.96 -1.60 3.33
CA SER A 105 2.75 -3.01 3.68
C SER A 105 3.64 -3.48 4.84
N GLY A 106 4.50 -2.61 5.36
CA GLY A 106 5.41 -2.93 6.46
C GLY A 106 6.78 -3.42 6.03
N ARG A 107 7.09 -3.38 4.73
CA ARG A 107 8.41 -3.76 4.20
C ARG A 107 9.39 -2.58 4.29
N PRO A 108 10.71 -2.84 4.32
CA PRO A 108 11.69 -1.74 4.31
C PRO A 108 11.57 -0.88 3.06
N GLY A 109 11.64 0.43 3.25
CA GLY A 109 11.71 1.40 2.17
C GLY A 109 13.10 1.50 1.56
N PRO A 110 13.29 2.42 0.57
CA PRO A 110 14.59 2.60 -0.10
C PRO A 110 15.72 2.97 0.85
N ASP A 111 15.42 3.72 1.90
CA ASP A 111 16.38 4.18 2.90
C ASP A 111 16.59 3.20 4.06
N GLN A 112 15.90 2.05 4.06
CA GLN A 112 15.95 1.03 5.09
C GLN A 112 15.53 1.52 6.49
N GLY A 113 15.08 2.77 6.62
CA GLY A 113 14.62 3.35 7.87
C GLY A 113 13.17 2.98 8.20
N LYS A 114 12.77 3.25 9.44
CA LYS A 114 11.36 3.15 9.82
C LYS A 114 10.58 4.29 9.19
N PRO A 115 9.41 4.03 8.61
CA PRO A 115 8.58 5.08 8.07
C PRO A 115 8.09 6.00 9.18
N SER A 116 7.94 7.28 8.86
CA SER A 116 7.41 8.31 9.75
C SER A 116 6.24 9.02 9.10
N GLY A 117 5.50 9.79 9.91
CA GLY A 117 4.34 10.53 9.41
C GLY A 117 3.28 9.60 8.86
N LEU A 118 2.63 10.01 7.77
CA LEU A 118 1.56 9.23 7.16
C LEU A 118 2.01 7.89 6.58
N LEU A 119 3.29 7.77 6.18
CA LEU A 119 3.85 6.51 5.69
C LEU A 119 3.91 5.42 6.76
N ALA A 120 3.81 5.78 8.03
CA ALA A 120 3.72 4.82 9.12
C ALA A 120 2.34 4.14 9.20
N THR A 121 1.34 4.67 8.51
CA THR A 121 0.03 4.02 8.40
C THR A 121 0.12 2.80 7.50
N GLN A 122 -0.14 1.63 8.05
CA GLN A 122 -0.04 0.38 7.32
C GLN A 122 -1.36 -0.02 6.66
N VAL A 123 -1.22 -0.69 5.54
CA VAL A 123 -2.32 -1.27 4.76
C VAL A 123 -2.06 -2.77 4.63
N PRO A 124 -3.04 -3.64 4.91
CA PRO A 124 -2.86 -5.08 4.75
C PRO A 124 -2.63 -5.51 3.31
N PHE A 125 -1.78 -6.49 3.17
CA PHE A 125 -1.49 -7.14 1.89
C PHE A 125 -1.61 -8.65 2.00
#